data_28abd81483789c90be992c8141e30a6b
#
_entry.id   28abd81483789c90be992c8141e30a6b
#
_cell.length_a   1.000
_cell.length_b   1.000
_cell.length_c   1.000
_cell.angle_alpha   90.00
_cell.angle_beta   90.00
_cell.angle_gamma   90.00
#
_symmetry.space_group_name_H-M   'P 1'
#
loop_
_entity.id
_entity.type
_entity.pdbx_description
1 polymer ?
#
loop_
_entity_poly.entity_id
_entity_poly.type
_entity_poly.pdbx_seq_one_letter_code
_entity_poly.pdbx_strand_id
1 'polypeptide(L)'
;MNVDALRHLYSVCCTIPKDEFRLNLFYQKENGCVQGCGLGYAAVFNMCGLRIENEWQVPEYKHPGSGVTYRGMEAAMHAFGITRQDALDLFSGPGNSIYDKELVGRTHDKGLWMNRMEQFFAEKGLQLKPGEALQEEPVMFFEEQPKMIASVLV
;
A
#
# COMPACT_ATOMS: atom_id res chain seq x y z
N MET A 1 5.62 1.95 -14.02
CA MET A 1 5.29 1.74 -12.60
C MET A 1 5.76 2.93 -11.77
N ASN A 2 4.90 3.44 -10.94
CA ASN A 2 5.23 4.58 -10.09
C ASN A 2 5.81 4.07 -8.77
N VAL A 3 7.10 3.84 -8.77
CA VAL A 3 7.80 3.25 -7.62
C VAL A 3 7.75 4.17 -6.41
N ASP A 4 7.92 5.46 -6.63
CA ASP A 4 7.92 6.42 -5.51
C ASP A 4 6.58 6.47 -4.81
N ALA A 5 5.50 6.39 -5.58
CA ALA A 5 4.16 6.39 -4.99
C ALA A 5 3.91 5.12 -4.17
N LEU A 6 4.37 3.98 -4.65
CA LEU A 6 4.24 2.72 -3.90
C LEU A 6 5.07 2.75 -2.62
N ARG A 7 6.28 3.31 -2.68
CA ARG A 7 7.10 3.49 -1.47
C ARG A 7 6.41 4.40 -0.46
N HIS A 8 5.83 5.48 -0.97
CA HIS A 8 5.14 6.43 -0.10
C HIS A 8 3.93 5.76 0.56
N LEU A 9 3.18 4.98 -0.22
CA LEU A 9 2.05 4.24 0.33
C LEU A 9 2.49 3.29 1.43
N TYR A 10 3.57 2.57 1.20
CA TYR A 10 4.12 1.66 2.22
C TYR A 10 4.45 2.44 3.50
N SER A 11 5.14 3.56 3.36
CA SER A 11 5.53 4.38 4.52
C SER A 11 4.33 4.88 5.29
N VAL A 12 3.31 5.36 4.58
CA VAL A 12 2.09 5.85 5.22
C VAL A 12 1.37 4.71 5.94
N CYS A 13 1.22 3.57 5.28
CA CYS A 13 0.49 2.45 5.87
C CYS A 13 1.24 1.84 7.06
N CYS A 14 2.55 2.00 7.12
CA CYS A 14 3.29 1.55 8.30
C CYS A 14 2.84 2.28 9.57
N THR A 15 2.29 3.48 9.44
CA THR A 15 1.80 4.24 10.59
C THR A 15 0.36 3.91 10.96
N ILE A 16 -0.35 3.17 10.11
CA ILE A 16 -1.75 2.81 10.37
C ILE A 16 -1.78 1.68 11.41
N PRO A 17 -2.59 1.80 12.48
CA PRO A 17 -2.70 0.72 13.45
C PRO A 17 -3.21 -0.57 12.80
N LYS A 18 -2.76 -1.72 13.28
CA LYS A 18 -3.10 -2.99 12.65
C LYS A 18 -4.61 -3.28 12.68
N ASP A 19 -5.33 -2.78 13.68
CA ASP A 19 -6.77 -2.99 13.77
C ASP A 19 -7.56 -2.05 12.87
N GLU A 20 -6.90 -1.08 12.24
CA GLU A 20 -7.50 -0.23 11.23
C GLU A 20 -7.14 -0.65 9.82
N PHE A 21 -6.46 -1.78 9.66
CA PHE A 21 -6.04 -2.28 8.36
C PHE A 21 -6.77 -3.60 8.06
N ARG A 22 -7.53 -3.62 6.95
CA ARG A 22 -8.30 -4.79 6.53
C ARG A 22 -8.12 -5.01 5.04
N LEU A 23 -7.72 -6.22 4.66
CA LEU A 23 -7.52 -6.54 3.25
C LEU A 23 -8.82 -6.88 2.52
N ASN A 24 -9.88 -7.17 3.26
CA ASN A 24 -11.13 -7.61 2.64
C ASN A 24 -12.11 -6.48 2.36
N LEU A 25 -11.70 -5.22 2.56
CA LEU A 25 -12.52 -4.07 2.20
C LEU A 25 -11.62 -2.91 1.79
N PHE A 26 -12.14 -2.03 0.94
CA PHE A 26 -11.34 -0.89 0.50
C PHE A 26 -11.23 0.16 1.59
N TYR A 27 -12.35 0.64 2.09
CA TYR A 27 -12.35 1.67 3.13
C TYR A 27 -13.72 1.76 3.78
N GLN A 28 -13.74 1.89 5.08
CA GLN A 28 -14.98 2.03 5.83
C GLN A 28 -14.74 2.92 7.04
N LYS A 29 -15.70 3.82 7.30
CA LYS A 29 -15.65 4.66 8.48
C LYS A 29 -17.02 4.63 9.13
N GLU A 30 -17.09 4.04 10.33
CA GLU A 30 -18.35 3.91 11.09
C GLU A 30 -18.08 4.21 12.54
N ASN A 31 -18.94 5.04 13.14
CA ASN A 31 -18.88 5.34 14.57
C ASN A 31 -17.48 5.75 15.04
N GLY A 32 -16.78 6.50 14.21
CA GLY A 32 -15.43 6.94 14.52
C GLY A 32 -14.34 5.90 14.27
N CYS A 33 -14.73 4.68 13.89
CA CYS A 33 -13.77 3.62 13.56
C CYS A 33 -13.47 3.62 12.07
N VAL A 34 -12.20 3.56 11.74
CA VAL A 34 -11.72 3.56 10.36
C VAL A 34 -11.08 2.22 10.07
N GLN A 35 -11.41 1.61 8.93
CA GLN A 35 -10.78 0.39 8.47
C GLN A 35 -10.62 0.44 6.96
N GLY A 36 -9.51 -0.10 6.46
CA GLY A 36 -9.29 -0.12 5.02
C GLY A 36 -8.04 -0.88 4.65
N CYS A 37 -7.92 -1.17 3.36
CA CYS A 37 -6.72 -1.78 2.81
C CYS A 37 -5.77 -0.72 2.26
N GLY A 38 -4.60 -1.16 1.78
CA GLY A 38 -3.62 -0.22 1.24
C GLY A 38 -4.17 0.64 0.13
N LEU A 39 -4.95 0.06 -0.78
CA LEU A 39 -5.54 0.82 -1.88
C LEU A 39 -6.57 1.81 -1.37
N GLY A 40 -7.37 1.43 -0.38
CA GLY A 40 -8.33 2.33 0.23
C GLY A 40 -7.65 3.53 0.87
N TYR A 41 -6.58 3.31 1.61
CA TYR A 41 -5.84 4.42 2.21
C TYR A 41 -5.17 5.29 1.17
N ALA A 42 -4.65 4.69 0.07
CA ALA A 42 -4.10 5.48 -1.03
C ALA A 42 -5.15 6.44 -1.58
N ALA A 43 -6.39 5.98 -1.72
CA ALA A 43 -7.47 6.81 -2.23
C ALA A 43 -7.90 7.88 -1.23
N VAL A 44 -7.96 7.54 0.05
CA VAL A 44 -8.30 8.51 1.10
C VAL A 44 -7.28 9.64 1.14
N PHE A 45 -6.01 9.32 0.94
CA PHE A 45 -4.95 10.32 0.94
C PHE A 45 -4.72 10.93 -0.46
N ASN A 46 -5.58 10.59 -1.42
CA ASN A 46 -5.53 11.15 -2.79
C ASN A 46 -4.20 10.92 -3.49
N MET A 47 -3.60 9.76 -3.28
CA MET A 47 -2.34 9.43 -3.94
C MET A 47 -2.56 9.16 -5.42
N CYS A 48 -1.69 9.74 -6.27
CA CYS A 48 -1.68 9.51 -7.71
C CYS A 48 -3.02 9.73 -8.37
N GLY A 49 -3.83 10.64 -7.85
CA GLY A 49 -5.15 10.91 -8.42
C GLY A 49 -6.24 9.96 -7.99
N LEU A 50 -5.92 9.01 -7.12
CA LEU A 50 -6.92 8.13 -6.54
C LEU A 50 -7.81 8.90 -5.57
N ARG A 51 -9.09 8.49 -5.51
CA ARG A 51 -10.03 9.12 -4.59
C ARG A 51 -11.18 8.16 -4.31
N ILE A 52 -11.95 8.45 -3.25
CA ILE A 52 -13.18 7.74 -2.93
C ILE A 52 -14.29 8.79 -2.86
N GLU A 53 -15.17 8.79 -3.88
CA GLU A 53 -16.25 9.77 -3.99
C GLU A 53 -17.59 9.12 -4.35
N ASN A 54 -17.65 7.78 -4.29
CA ASN A 54 -18.89 7.08 -4.61
C ASN A 54 -19.48 6.48 -3.34
N GLU A 55 -20.78 6.12 -3.44
CA GLU A 55 -21.49 5.59 -2.27
C GLU A 55 -21.04 4.20 -1.86
N TRP A 56 -20.33 3.50 -2.72
CA TRP A 56 -19.82 2.16 -2.40
C TRP A 56 -18.46 2.17 -1.74
N GLN A 57 -17.87 3.35 -1.52
CA GLN A 57 -16.55 3.48 -0.91
C GLN A 57 -15.48 2.71 -1.67
N VAL A 58 -15.54 2.77 -3.01
CA VAL A 58 -14.58 2.08 -3.89
C VAL A 58 -13.57 3.09 -4.43
N PRO A 59 -12.28 2.81 -4.37
CA PRO A 59 -11.26 3.71 -4.94
C PRO A 59 -11.50 3.92 -6.43
N GLU A 60 -11.35 5.18 -6.87
CA GLU A 60 -11.54 5.58 -8.26
C GLU A 60 -10.32 6.33 -8.77
N TYR A 61 -10.06 6.18 -10.06
CA TYR A 61 -9.03 6.94 -10.75
C TYR A 61 -9.60 7.44 -12.07
N LYS A 62 -9.59 8.75 -12.30
CA LYS A 62 -10.04 9.33 -13.54
C LYS A 62 -8.85 9.64 -14.41
N HIS A 63 -8.76 8.98 -15.56
CA HIS A 63 -7.65 9.18 -16.48
C HIS A 63 -7.69 10.61 -17.05
N PRO A 64 -6.63 11.39 -16.86
CA PRO A 64 -6.66 12.81 -17.26
C PRO A 64 -6.81 13.02 -18.75
N GLY A 65 -6.28 12.14 -19.58
CA GLY A 65 -6.34 12.30 -21.03
C GLY A 65 -7.71 11.96 -21.62
N SER A 66 -8.28 10.82 -21.19
CA SER A 66 -9.52 10.31 -21.78
C SER A 66 -10.76 10.65 -20.97
N GLY A 67 -10.61 11.00 -19.71
CA GLY A 67 -11.75 11.22 -18.81
C GLY A 67 -12.42 9.95 -18.33
N VAL A 68 -11.88 8.77 -18.69
CA VAL A 68 -12.44 7.50 -18.26
C VAL A 68 -12.16 7.30 -16.77
N THR A 69 -13.18 6.84 -16.03
CA THR A 69 -13.03 6.53 -14.60
C THR A 69 -12.87 5.03 -14.42
N TYR A 70 -11.82 4.65 -13.73
CA TYR A 70 -11.54 3.27 -13.37
C TYR A 70 -11.79 3.09 -11.87
N ARG A 71 -12.22 1.90 -11.46
CA ARG A 71 -12.56 1.62 -10.07
C ARG A 71 -11.89 0.34 -9.60
N GLY A 72 -11.64 0.26 -8.29
CA GLY A 72 -11.08 -0.93 -7.67
C GLY A 72 -9.69 -1.25 -8.18
N MET A 73 -9.46 -2.51 -8.53
CA MET A 73 -8.14 -2.94 -8.99
C MET A 73 -7.71 -2.22 -10.26
N GLU A 74 -8.65 -1.88 -11.14
CA GLU A 74 -8.30 -1.15 -12.35
C GLU A 74 -7.82 0.26 -12.00
N ALA A 75 -8.40 0.87 -10.98
CA ALA A 75 -7.92 2.17 -10.51
C ALA A 75 -6.46 2.05 -10.04
N ALA A 76 -6.14 0.98 -9.32
CA ALA A 76 -4.76 0.76 -8.88
C ALA A 76 -3.82 0.57 -10.06
N MET A 77 -4.24 -0.19 -11.06
CA MET A 77 -3.43 -0.42 -12.26
C MET A 77 -3.03 0.90 -12.92
N HIS A 78 -4.00 1.77 -13.11
CA HIS A 78 -3.76 3.03 -13.82
C HIS A 78 -3.04 4.06 -12.94
N ALA A 79 -3.39 4.13 -11.66
CA ALA A 79 -2.77 5.10 -10.77
C ALA A 79 -1.30 4.79 -10.53
N PHE A 80 -0.97 3.51 -10.31
CA PHE A 80 0.40 3.11 -9.99
C PHE A 80 1.18 2.59 -11.19
N GLY A 81 0.53 2.42 -12.34
CA GLY A 81 1.20 1.90 -13.54
C GLY A 81 1.65 0.47 -13.37
N ILE A 82 0.81 -0.37 -12.78
CA ILE A 82 1.12 -1.79 -12.55
C ILE A 82 0.17 -2.67 -13.32
N THR A 83 0.52 -3.94 -13.47
CA THR A 83 -0.32 -4.90 -14.17
C THR A 83 -1.49 -5.30 -13.29
N ARG A 84 -2.50 -5.95 -13.92
CA ARG A 84 -3.64 -6.45 -13.16
C ARG A 84 -3.19 -7.48 -12.13
N GLN A 85 -2.27 -8.37 -12.50
CA GLN A 85 -1.77 -9.37 -11.57
C GLN A 85 -1.05 -8.72 -10.40
N ASP A 86 -0.24 -7.69 -10.65
CA ASP A 86 0.42 -6.95 -9.58
C ASP A 86 -0.60 -6.31 -8.64
N ALA A 87 -1.65 -5.71 -9.20
CA ALA A 87 -2.68 -5.08 -8.38
C ALA A 87 -3.37 -6.12 -7.48
N LEU A 88 -3.69 -7.29 -8.04
CA LEU A 88 -4.30 -8.36 -7.26
C LEU A 88 -3.35 -8.87 -6.18
N ASP A 89 -2.08 -9.04 -6.51
CA ASP A 89 -1.11 -9.53 -5.53
C ASP A 89 -0.88 -8.54 -4.40
N LEU A 90 -0.99 -7.25 -4.68
CA LEU A 90 -0.74 -6.23 -3.66
C LEU A 90 -2.00 -5.86 -2.86
N PHE A 91 -3.17 -5.91 -3.48
CA PHE A 91 -4.36 -5.30 -2.86
C PHE A 91 -5.56 -6.24 -2.69
N SER A 92 -5.47 -7.50 -3.08
CA SER A 92 -6.60 -8.43 -2.92
C SER A 92 -6.76 -8.89 -1.47
N GLY A 93 -7.84 -9.64 -1.20
CA GLY A 93 -8.12 -10.14 0.13
C GLY A 93 -7.09 -11.13 0.64
N PRO A 94 -7.18 -11.49 1.93
CA PRO A 94 -6.20 -12.42 2.53
C PRO A 94 -6.23 -13.76 1.81
N GLY A 95 -5.05 -14.29 1.53
CA GLY A 95 -4.92 -15.59 0.86
C GLY A 95 -5.00 -15.55 -0.64
N ASN A 96 -5.34 -14.39 -1.23
CA ASN A 96 -5.48 -14.27 -2.68
C ASN A 96 -4.20 -13.81 -3.38
N SER A 97 -3.16 -13.50 -2.63
CA SER A 97 -1.88 -13.07 -3.19
C SER A 97 -0.90 -14.24 -3.19
N ILE A 98 -0.05 -14.30 -4.23
CA ILE A 98 0.98 -15.32 -4.29
C ILE A 98 1.94 -15.21 -3.11
N TYR A 99 2.02 -14.04 -2.49
CA TYR A 99 2.93 -13.80 -1.37
C TYR A 99 2.37 -14.26 -0.02
N ASP A 100 1.10 -14.67 0.04
CA ASP A 100 0.45 -15.01 1.30
C ASP A 100 0.58 -16.47 1.70
N LYS A 101 1.09 -17.33 0.81
CA LYS A 101 0.99 -18.78 0.98
C LYS A 101 1.44 -19.30 2.33
N GLU A 102 2.53 -18.74 2.85
CA GLU A 102 3.10 -19.25 4.10
C GLU A 102 2.67 -18.46 5.32
N LEU A 103 1.99 -17.33 5.11
CA LEU A 103 1.68 -16.42 6.21
C LEU A 103 0.20 -16.38 6.56
N VAL A 104 -0.66 -16.89 5.69
CA VAL A 104 -2.11 -16.86 5.95
C VAL A 104 -2.41 -17.59 7.25
N GLY A 105 -3.15 -16.90 8.15
CA GLY A 105 -3.50 -17.47 9.44
C GLY A 105 -2.44 -17.30 10.51
N ARG A 106 -1.28 -16.74 10.16
CA ARG A 106 -0.17 -16.58 11.11
C ARG A 106 0.19 -15.14 11.38
N THR A 107 -0.54 -14.20 10.74
CA THR A 107 -0.29 -12.78 10.96
C THR A 107 -1.58 -12.01 10.65
N HIS A 108 -1.61 -10.76 11.06
CA HIS A 108 -2.76 -9.88 10.79
C HIS A 108 -2.67 -9.29 9.38
N ASP A 109 -3.78 -8.69 8.94
CA ASP A 109 -3.88 -8.18 7.57
C ASP A 109 -2.80 -7.18 7.22
N LYS A 110 -2.46 -6.28 8.13
CA LYS A 110 -1.39 -5.32 7.88
C LYS A 110 -0.05 -6.03 7.66
N GLY A 111 0.24 -7.04 8.48
CA GLY A 111 1.46 -7.82 8.32
C GLY A 111 1.52 -8.54 6.99
N LEU A 112 0.38 -9.12 6.56
CA LEU A 112 0.31 -9.74 5.23
C LEU A 112 0.62 -8.73 4.14
N TRP A 113 -0.01 -7.56 4.20
CA TRP A 113 0.20 -6.54 3.18
C TRP A 113 1.64 -6.04 3.14
N MET A 114 2.22 -5.80 4.31
CA MET A 114 3.61 -5.36 4.37
C MET A 114 4.54 -6.39 3.75
N ASN A 115 4.29 -7.68 4.03
CA ASN A 115 5.07 -8.75 3.43
C ASN A 115 4.91 -8.75 1.91
N ARG A 116 3.68 -8.53 1.41
CA ARG A 116 3.44 -8.45 -0.04
C ARG A 116 4.29 -7.35 -0.67
N MET A 117 4.29 -6.17 -0.06
CA MET A 117 5.08 -5.06 -0.59
C MET A 117 6.57 -5.37 -0.58
N GLU A 118 7.06 -5.97 0.49
CA GLU A 118 8.46 -6.32 0.61
C GLU A 118 8.87 -7.34 -0.46
N GLN A 119 8.06 -8.38 -0.64
CA GLN A 119 8.33 -9.41 -1.63
C GLN A 119 8.24 -8.87 -3.06
N PHE A 120 7.23 -8.05 -3.32
CA PHE A 120 7.03 -7.44 -4.63
C PHE A 120 8.24 -6.60 -5.03
N PHE A 121 8.70 -5.74 -4.12
CA PHE A 121 9.86 -4.89 -4.40
C PHE A 121 11.12 -5.72 -4.56
N ALA A 122 11.29 -6.76 -3.74
CA ALA A 122 12.45 -7.64 -3.86
C ALA A 122 12.50 -8.33 -5.22
N GLU A 123 11.34 -8.81 -5.69
CA GLU A 123 11.28 -9.47 -6.99
C GLU A 123 11.58 -8.53 -8.14
N LYS A 124 11.23 -7.26 -7.99
CA LYS A 124 11.51 -6.26 -9.03
C LYS A 124 12.93 -5.73 -8.94
N GLY A 125 13.70 -6.15 -7.95
CA GLY A 125 15.04 -5.61 -7.74
C GLY A 125 15.02 -4.17 -7.28
N LEU A 126 13.94 -3.76 -6.60
CA LEU A 126 13.76 -2.38 -6.16
C LEU A 126 13.87 -2.27 -4.66
N GLN A 127 14.35 -1.12 -4.20
CA GLN A 127 14.44 -0.82 -2.78
C GLN A 127 13.10 -0.27 -2.30
N LEU A 128 12.53 -0.91 -1.29
CA LEU A 128 11.23 -0.47 -0.76
C LEU A 128 11.37 0.69 0.22
N LYS A 129 12.30 0.58 1.16
CA LYS A 129 12.47 1.60 2.19
C LYS A 129 13.51 2.61 1.72
N PRO A 130 13.08 3.87 1.50
CA PRO A 130 14.03 4.89 1.04
C PRO A 130 15.19 5.01 2.03
N GLY A 131 16.38 5.08 1.50
CA GLY A 131 17.55 5.25 2.32
C GLY A 131 18.18 3.99 2.85
N GLU A 132 17.60 2.82 2.57
CA GLU A 132 18.19 1.58 3.05
C GLU A 132 19.60 1.37 2.51
N ALA A 133 19.77 1.62 1.21
CA ALA A 133 21.09 1.50 0.61
C ALA A 133 22.05 2.51 1.19
N LEU A 134 21.53 3.67 1.56
CA LEU A 134 22.35 4.70 2.18
C LEU A 134 22.74 4.33 3.61
N GLN A 135 21.92 3.53 4.25
CA GLN A 135 22.23 3.11 5.62
C GLN A 135 23.40 2.17 5.67
N GLU A 136 23.74 1.56 4.58
CA GLU A 136 24.93 0.73 4.51
C GLU A 136 26.19 1.57 4.49
N GLU A 137 26.03 2.83 4.14
CA GLU A 137 27.12 3.78 4.23
C GLU A 137 27.18 4.31 5.65
N PRO A 138 28.31 4.68 6.13
CA PRO A 138 28.40 5.24 7.48
C PRO A 138 27.72 6.58 7.57
N VAL A 139 26.50 6.51 7.50
CA VAL A 139 25.67 7.71 7.53
C VAL A 139 25.23 7.94 8.93
N MET A 140 24.56 8.07 8.91
CA MET A 140 23.50 8.25 9.54
C MET A 140 22.46 8.52 9.73
N PHE A 141 22.28 8.75 10.13
CA PHE A 141 20.88 9.17 10.27
C PHE A 141 20.01 8.80 10.52
N PHE A 142 19.51 8.44 11.08
CA PHE A 142 18.26 8.71 11.42
C PHE A 142 17.74 8.17 11.71
N GLU A 143 17.75 7.55 12.12
CA GLU A 143 16.98 7.76 12.53
C GLU A 143 16.48 7.49 12.66
N GLU A 144 16.79 6.98 13.15
CA GLU A 144 16.06 7.34 13.34
C GLU A 144 15.55 7.03 13.22
N GLN A 145 15.68 6.38 13.68
CA GLN A 145 14.93 6.67 13.68
C GLN A 145 14.51 6.26 13.52
N PRO A 146 15.01 5.47 13.91
CA PRO A 146 14.33 5.63 13.88
C PRO A 146 13.91 5.29 13.67
N LYS A 147 14.03 4.54 14.20
CA LYS A 147 13.46 4.92 14.03
C LYS A 147 13.05 5.06 13.67
N MET A 148 13.05 4.31 14.06
CA MET A 148 12.54 5.05 13.67
C MET A 148 12.34 5.11 13.23
N ILE A 149 12.47 4.33 13.52
CA ILE A 149 12.23 4.98 13.09
C ILE A 149 12.07 4.82 12.76
N ALA A 150 12.30 3.92 13.04
CA ALA A 150 12.20 4.44 12.63
C ALA A 150 12.04 4.27 12.33
N SER A 151 11.96 3.46 12.62
CA SER A 151 11.74 4.01 12.23
C SER A 151 11.47 4.12 11.86
N VAL A 152 11.66 3.41 12.15
CA VAL A 152 11.45 4.21 11.76
C VAL A 152 11.21 4.30 11.50
N LEU A 153 11.31 3.65 11.77
CA LEU A 153 11.14 4.33 11.55
C LEU A 153 10.95 4.22 11.32
N VAL A 154 11.21 3.57 11.55
CA VAL A 154 11.13 4.16 11.26
C VAL A 154 10.98 4.32 11.25
#